data_2a45c4d5c42520daef6547dadc43de70
#
_entry.id   2a45c4d5c42520daef6547dadc43de70
#
_cell.length_a   1.000
_cell.length_b   1.000
_cell.length_c   1.000
_cell.angle_alpha   90.00
_cell.angle_beta   90.00
_cell.angle_gamma   90.00
#
_symmetry.space_group_name_H-M   'P 1'
#
loop_
_entity.id
_entity.type
_entity.pdbx_description
1 polymer ?
#
loop_
_entity_poly.entity_id
_entity_poly.type
_entity_poly.pdbx_seq_one_letter_code
_entity_poly.pdbx_strand_id
1 'polypeptide(L)'
;MFVPLILFMGTLALAKNFRYPTPPMGWNSYNYYACEPTEEIIHHNAQGLIDTGLAALGYKIVTTDCGWNAEDRDEQGRLQWNTTLFPSGGKALGEFIHGLGLDFGLYSGAGYKQCGSEVLPASLGYEEQDAQAFEEWGGDSLKYDNCYPINGSTMVDYQSEEAIAPTRFQKMAGVLESLERNMAYFVCQWGVGYDVGEWAGAIGNTYRMSNDIYNGWRSIWRITNEIVPYYRHTKPGAFPDMDMLIVGLHALSPEEERFHFSMWAINKSPLMLGGPVDPALAGQASIDILSNKEIIAINQDARGKQAQLVRRYTEEEWDLWTGELSDNRKVVGIANWRNNTQTVQVDLAAAGVSSAGSVRDVWAAKDLGSLKGGVQKVTLAGHEMKIWVLSDIAEAAEPASAGYYSAAANATATRATVVNCGEGECLPTGQKIGDIAADATVRFDGVSVASAGAKLLGVDFINYETALGTAWDFGSNTRNMTIAVNGEQGKRWAFPISGGDWYETGRLMVEVDGFVAGENKVSFAAVGNAFAPDLVGFEIFE
;
A
#
# COMPACT_ATOMS: atom_id res chain seq x y z
N MET A 1 0.37 60.36 -3.10
CA MET A 1 -0.19 59.12 -3.61
C MET A 1 0.40 57.99 -2.76
N PHE A 2 -0.29 57.61 -1.66
CA PHE A 2 0.19 56.58 -0.75
C PHE A 2 -0.31 55.22 -1.23
N VAL A 3 0.59 54.30 -1.52
CA VAL A 3 0.27 52.89 -1.82
C VAL A 3 0.29 52.12 -0.49
N PRO A 4 -0.77 51.47 -0.10
CA PRO A 4 -0.75 50.65 1.09
C PRO A 4 -0.03 49.33 0.85
N LEU A 5 0.99 49.05 1.64
CA LEU A 5 1.70 47.78 1.70
C LEU A 5 0.77 46.74 2.34
N ILE A 6 0.19 45.87 1.55
CA ILE A 6 -0.57 44.71 2.06
C ILE A 6 0.46 43.66 2.52
N LEU A 7 0.61 43.53 3.85
CA LEU A 7 1.33 42.41 4.45
C LEU A 7 0.47 41.15 4.26
N PHE A 8 0.88 40.26 3.41
CA PHE A 8 0.42 38.89 3.41
C PHE A 8 0.99 38.20 4.67
N MET A 9 0.17 38.10 5.71
CA MET A 9 0.41 37.14 6.80
C MET A 9 0.14 35.75 6.22
N GLY A 10 1.17 35.09 5.73
CA GLY A 10 1.15 33.68 5.47
C GLY A 10 0.95 32.97 6.83
N THR A 11 -0.19 32.35 7.03
CA THR A 11 -0.37 31.37 8.09
C THR A 11 0.62 30.25 7.85
N LEU A 12 1.72 30.24 8.62
CA LEU A 12 2.54 29.03 8.78
C LEU A 12 1.59 27.98 9.36
N ALA A 13 1.09 27.09 8.50
CA ALA A 13 0.53 25.84 8.97
C ALA A 13 1.66 25.15 9.75
N LEU A 14 1.53 25.11 11.07
CA LEU A 14 2.39 24.28 11.91
C LEU A 14 2.23 22.86 11.38
N ALA A 15 3.31 22.28 10.87
CA ALA A 15 3.32 20.89 10.45
C ALA A 15 2.84 20.03 11.63
N LYS A 16 1.78 19.25 11.42
CA LYS A 16 1.22 18.36 12.45
C LYS A 16 2.35 17.47 12.94
N ASN A 17 2.58 17.46 14.24
CA ASN A 17 3.62 16.63 14.85
C ASN A 17 3.05 15.23 15.08
N PHE A 18 3.07 14.39 14.03
CA PHE A 18 2.64 13.00 14.13
C PHE A 18 3.48 12.23 15.16
N ARG A 19 2.82 11.37 15.96
CA ARG A 19 3.49 10.57 17.00
C ARG A 19 4.58 9.66 16.43
N TYR A 20 4.35 9.08 15.23
CA TYR A 20 5.29 8.17 14.58
C TYR A 20 5.84 8.80 13.29
N PRO A 21 7.11 9.24 13.29
CA PRO A 21 7.75 9.81 12.09
C PRO A 21 8.12 8.76 11.04
N THR A 22 8.24 7.50 11.43
CA THR A 22 8.44 6.31 10.58
C THR A 22 7.22 5.41 10.66
N PRO A 23 7.06 4.41 9.77
CA PRO A 23 5.90 3.52 9.82
C PRO A 23 5.71 2.89 11.21
N PRO A 24 4.50 2.93 11.79
CA PRO A 24 4.21 2.30 13.07
C PRO A 24 4.52 0.79 13.06
N MET A 25 4.99 0.28 14.20
CA MET A 25 5.27 -1.15 14.38
C MET A 25 4.63 -1.64 15.68
N GLY A 26 3.99 -2.79 15.62
CA GLY A 26 3.33 -3.34 16.80
C GLY A 26 2.58 -4.64 16.53
N TRP A 27 1.58 -4.90 17.34
CA TRP A 27 0.70 -6.05 17.28
C TRP A 27 -0.77 -5.61 17.40
N ASN A 28 -1.65 -6.34 16.71
CA ASN A 28 -3.09 -6.14 16.73
C ASN A 28 -3.80 -7.48 16.90
N SER A 29 -4.83 -7.54 17.72
CA SER A 29 -5.49 -8.79 18.10
C SER A 29 -6.34 -9.43 16.99
N TYR A 30 -6.74 -8.68 15.92
CA TYR A 30 -7.84 -9.10 15.05
C TYR A 30 -7.54 -10.36 14.23
N ASN A 31 -6.45 -10.41 13.46
CA ASN A 31 -6.29 -11.48 12.44
C ASN A 31 -6.19 -12.90 13.03
N TYR A 32 -5.77 -13.05 14.28
CA TYR A 32 -5.69 -14.34 14.94
C TYR A 32 -6.85 -14.61 15.90
N TYR A 33 -7.31 -13.57 16.62
CA TYR A 33 -8.35 -13.71 17.65
C TYR A 33 -9.71 -13.15 17.22
N ALA A 34 -9.84 -12.64 15.99
CA ALA A 34 -11.05 -11.98 15.48
C ALA A 34 -11.56 -10.88 16.43
N CYS A 35 -12.88 -10.68 16.53
CA CYS A 35 -13.49 -9.77 17.51
C CYS A 35 -13.76 -10.47 18.86
N GLU A 36 -12.85 -11.32 19.31
CA GLU A 36 -12.94 -12.04 20.58
C GLU A 36 -11.73 -11.78 21.50
N PRO A 37 -11.26 -10.52 21.65
CA PRO A 37 -10.14 -10.21 22.53
C PRO A 37 -10.54 -10.36 23.99
N THR A 38 -9.58 -10.80 24.81
CA THR A 38 -9.70 -10.80 26.27
C THR A 38 -8.49 -10.12 26.91
N GLU A 39 -8.62 -9.69 28.15
CA GLU A 39 -7.51 -9.11 28.91
C GLU A 39 -6.31 -10.05 28.95
N GLU A 40 -6.54 -11.36 29.13
CA GLU A 40 -5.49 -12.38 29.13
C GLU A 40 -4.76 -12.47 27.78
N ILE A 41 -5.50 -12.42 26.66
CA ILE A 41 -4.93 -12.43 25.31
C ILE A 41 -4.04 -11.21 25.11
N ILE A 42 -4.49 -10.02 25.52
CA ILE A 42 -3.71 -8.78 25.36
C ILE A 42 -2.46 -8.84 26.24
N HIS A 43 -2.59 -9.26 27.51
CA HIS A 43 -1.45 -9.42 28.42
C HIS A 43 -0.41 -10.40 27.86
N HIS A 44 -0.84 -11.55 27.35
CA HIS A 44 0.02 -12.59 26.81
C HIS A 44 0.83 -12.10 25.61
N ASN A 45 0.18 -11.43 24.63
CA ASN A 45 0.86 -10.95 23.44
C ASN A 45 1.73 -9.71 23.71
N ALA A 46 1.31 -8.83 24.63
CA ALA A 46 2.15 -7.71 25.07
C ALA A 46 3.44 -8.21 25.74
N GLN A 47 3.36 -9.18 26.65
CA GLN A 47 4.52 -9.83 27.26
C GLN A 47 5.33 -10.59 26.21
N GLY A 48 4.68 -11.24 25.24
CA GLY A 48 5.31 -11.94 24.13
C GLY A 48 6.21 -11.05 23.28
N LEU A 49 5.83 -9.77 23.04
CA LEU A 49 6.68 -8.79 22.35
C LEU A 49 8.01 -8.54 23.12
N ILE A 50 7.95 -8.57 24.45
CA ILE A 50 9.14 -8.44 25.31
C ILE A 50 9.98 -9.71 25.27
N ASP A 51 9.37 -10.86 25.48
CA ASP A 51 10.03 -12.16 25.64
C ASP A 51 10.71 -12.62 24.33
N THR A 52 10.12 -12.34 23.18
CA THR A 52 10.70 -12.62 21.86
C THR A 52 11.75 -11.59 21.42
N GLY A 53 11.86 -10.46 22.14
CA GLY A 53 12.75 -9.36 21.78
C GLY A 53 12.23 -8.46 20.66
N LEU A 54 11.04 -8.69 20.12
CA LEU A 54 10.44 -7.86 19.06
C LEU A 54 10.22 -6.41 19.52
N ALA A 55 9.85 -6.20 20.78
CA ALA A 55 9.72 -4.86 21.35
C ALA A 55 11.03 -4.04 21.28
N ALA A 56 12.18 -4.69 21.45
CA ALA A 56 13.50 -4.05 21.33
C ALA A 56 13.86 -3.70 19.87
N LEU A 57 13.18 -4.31 18.89
CA LEU A 57 13.32 -4.04 17.47
C LEU A 57 12.36 -2.95 16.95
N GLY A 58 11.47 -2.43 17.83
CA GLY A 58 10.57 -1.34 17.49
C GLY A 58 9.08 -1.70 17.45
N TYR A 59 8.69 -2.96 17.62
CA TYR A 59 7.29 -3.36 17.75
C TYR A 59 6.73 -2.91 19.09
N LYS A 60 6.23 -1.67 19.15
CA LYS A 60 5.86 -1.01 20.41
C LYS A 60 4.37 -0.93 20.68
N ILE A 61 3.54 -0.97 19.65
CA ILE A 61 2.11 -0.76 19.79
C ILE A 61 1.42 -2.10 20.08
N VAL A 62 0.53 -2.11 21.08
CA VAL A 62 -0.34 -3.25 21.37
C VAL A 62 -1.79 -2.78 21.20
N THR A 63 -2.42 -3.20 20.11
CA THR A 63 -3.79 -2.78 19.79
C THR A 63 -4.80 -3.84 20.18
N THR A 64 -5.77 -3.45 21.03
CA THR A 64 -6.99 -4.20 21.26
C THR A 64 -8.00 -3.82 20.17
N ASP A 65 -8.25 -4.72 19.23
CA ASP A 65 -9.17 -4.52 18.09
C ASP A 65 -10.64 -4.74 18.48
N CYS A 66 -11.55 -4.95 17.54
CA CYS A 66 -13.00 -5.06 17.76
C CYS A 66 -13.40 -6.08 18.87
N GLY A 67 -14.60 -5.93 19.44
CA GLY A 67 -15.18 -6.84 20.41
C GLY A 67 -14.81 -6.58 21.88
N TRP A 68 -14.07 -5.53 22.18
CA TRP A 68 -13.62 -5.23 23.54
C TRP A 68 -14.66 -4.56 24.43
N ASN A 69 -15.63 -3.83 23.84
CA ASN A 69 -16.57 -3.00 24.58
C ASN A 69 -17.87 -3.72 24.95
N ALA A 70 -18.61 -3.13 25.87
CA ALA A 70 -19.98 -3.52 26.22
C ALA A 70 -20.98 -3.07 25.13
N GLU A 71 -22.18 -3.66 25.14
CA GLU A 71 -23.28 -3.28 24.24
C GLU A 71 -23.85 -1.90 24.56
N ASP A 72 -23.86 -1.54 25.84
CA ASP A 72 -24.39 -0.26 26.32
C ASP A 72 -23.26 0.76 26.55
N ARG A 73 -23.57 2.01 26.31
CA ARG A 73 -22.74 3.16 26.71
C ARG A 73 -22.98 3.51 28.18
N ASP A 74 -22.02 4.23 28.81
CA ASP A 74 -22.19 4.71 30.17
C ASP A 74 -23.21 5.88 30.24
N GLU A 75 -23.48 6.38 31.44
CA GLU A 75 -24.40 7.49 31.67
C GLU A 75 -23.96 8.82 31.00
N GLN A 76 -22.68 8.93 30.66
CA GLN A 76 -22.09 10.07 29.93
C GLN A 76 -22.08 9.84 28.39
N GLY A 77 -22.59 8.70 27.95
CA GLY A 77 -22.63 8.33 26.53
C GLY A 77 -21.31 7.77 25.98
N ARG A 78 -20.34 7.43 26.85
CA ARG A 78 -19.03 6.90 26.44
C ARG A 78 -19.07 5.38 26.23
N LEU A 79 -18.19 4.87 25.38
CA LEU A 79 -17.92 3.43 25.28
C LEU A 79 -17.42 2.88 26.62
N GLN A 80 -17.82 1.67 26.94
CA GLN A 80 -17.42 0.96 28.17
C GLN A 80 -16.70 -0.34 27.82
N TRP A 81 -15.72 -0.71 28.63
CA TRP A 81 -15.11 -2.03 28.54
C TRP A 81 -16.10 -3.12 28.98
N ASN A 82 -16.11 -4.23 28.24
CA ASN A 82 -16.83 -5.44 28.68
C ASN A 82 -16.12 -6.03 29.90
N THR A 83 -16.70 -5.88 31.08
CA THR A 83 -16.08 -6.29 32.35
C THR A 83 -15.93 -7.80 32.50
N THR A 84 -16.61 -8.61 31.69
CA THR A 84 -16.41 -10.05 31.63
C THR A 84 -15.13 -10.41 30.89
N LEU A 85 -14.84 -9.71 29.79
CA LEU A 85 -13.66 -9.94 28.96
C LEU A 85 -12.43 -9.18 29.50
N PHE A 86 -12.65 -8.01 30.10
CA PHE A 86 -11.63 -7.08 30.62
C PHE A 86 -12.00 -6.66 32.06
N PRO A 87 -11.84 -7.56 33.05
CA PRO A 87 -12.27 -7.30 34.43
C PRO A 87 -11.55 -6.13 35.11
N SER A 88 -10.33 -5.80 34.70
CA SER A 88 -9.56 -4.68 35.24
C SER A 88 -9.91 -3.34 34.58
N GLY A 89 -10.56 -3.36 33.42
CA GLY A 89 -10.94 -2.19 32.65
C GLY A 89 -9.78 -1.53 31.89
N GLY A 90 -10.10 -0.57 31.01
CA GLY A 90 -9.15 0.02 30.06
C GLY A 90 -7.97 0.74 30.69
N LYS A 91 -8.19 1.46 31.79
CA LYS A 91 -7.11 2.18 32.46
C LYS A 91 -6.03 1.24 33.02
N ALA A 92 -6.43 0.17 33.69
CA ALA A 92 -5.48 -0.80 34.24
C ALA A 92 -4.76 -1.55 33.13
N LEU A 93 -5.43 -1.86 32.02
CA LEU A 93 -4.83 -2.46 30.84
C LEU A 93 -3.78 -1.51 30.21
N GLY A 94 -4.10 -0.22 30.07
CA GLY A 94 -3.16 0.78 29.56
C GLY A 94 -1.93 0.92 30.49
N GLU A 95 -2.15 0.98 31.81
CA GLU A 95 -1.06 1.01 32.81
C GLU A 95 -0.16 -0.23 32.74
N PHE A 96 -0.73 -1.42 32.52
CA PHE A 96 0.03 -2.65 32.32
C PHE A 96 0.91 -2.57 31.06
N ILE A 97 0.34 -2.18 29.91
CA ILE A 97 1.07 -2.05 28.64
C ILE A 97 2.20 -1.02 28.76
N HIS A 98 1.92 0.13 29.35
CA HIS A 98 2.93 1.16 29.63
C HIS A 98 4.03 0.67 30.59
N GLY A 99 3.65 -0.16 31.57
CA GLY A 99 4.61 -0.79 32.50
C GLY A 99 5.64 -1.68 31.80
N LEU A 100 5.31 -2.21 30.61
CA LEU A 100 6.22 -2.95 29.74
C LEU A 100 7.04 -2.05 28.79
N GLY A 101 6.80 -0.73 28.80
CA GLY A 101 7.42 0.22 27.87
C GLY A 101 6.86 0.13 26.45
N LEU A 102 5.58 -0.27 26.33
CA LEU A 102 4.83 -0.38 25.08
C LEU A 102 3.76 0.73 25.00
N ASP A 103 3.24 0.96 23.79
CA ASP A 103 2.17 1.92 23.50
C ASP A 103 0.82 1.21 23.46
N PHE A 104 -0.21 1.80 24.08
CA PHE A 104 -1.56 1.25 24.12
C PHE A 104 -2.39 1.68 22.90
N GLY A 105 -2.72 0.74 22.02
CA GLY A 105 -3.59 0.93 20.87
C GLY A 105 -5.03 0.56 21.16
N LEU A 106 -5.95 1.41 20.70
CA LEU A 106 -7.39 1.26 20.84
C LEU A 106 -8.06 1.12 19.48
N TYR A 107 -9.30 0.66 19.46
CA TYR A 107 -10.12 0.48 18.28
C TYR A 107 -11.52 1.08 18.47
N SER A 108 -12.00 1.75 17.43
CA SER A 108 -13.40 2.08 17.24
C SER A 108 -13.70 2.25 15.74
N GLY A 109 -14.83 2.85 15.39
CA GLY A 109 -15.22 3.03 13.99
C GLY A 109 -15.91 4.35 13.71
N ALA A 110 -15.77 4.83 12.47
CA ALA A 110 -16.49 5.94 11.88
C ALA A 110 -17.94 5.58 11.55
N GLY A 111 -18.53 4.68 12.29
CA GLY A 111 -19.87 4.15 12.09
C GLY A 111 -20.67 4.06 13.38
N TYR A 112 -21.90 3.64 13.23
CA TYR A 112 -22.81 3.45 14.37
C TYR A 112 -22.50 2.19 15.17
N LYS A 113 -21.87 1.19 14.54
CA LYS A 113 -21.47 -0.08 15.15
C LYS A 113 -20.06 -0.46 14.73
N GLN A 114 -19.42 -1.32 15.53
CA GLN A 114 -18.12 -1.90 15.21
C GLN A 114 -18.20 -2.88 14.03
N CYS A 115 -17.13 -2.99 13.27
CA CYS A 115 -16.99 -4.07 12.31
C CYS A 115 -17.10 -5.43 13.02
N GLY A 116 -17.73 -6.40 12.37
CA GLY A 116 -17.94 -7.72 12.93
C GLY A 116 -19.04 -7.84 14.01
N SER A 117 -19.76 -6.75 14.33
CA SER A 117 -20.83 -6.79 15.33
C SER A 117 -22.07 -6.02 14.87
N GLU A 118 -23.24 -6.63 15.07
CA GLU A 118 -24.54 -5.98 14.84
C GLU A 118 -25.07 -5.24 16.10
N VAL A 119 -24.40 -5.36 17.23
CA VAL A 119 -24.86 -4.82 18.52
C VAL A 119 -23.86 -3.85 19.14
N LEU A 120 -22.56 -4.10 19.08
CA LEU A 120 -21.56 -3.28 19.75
C LEU A 120 -21.45 -1.88 19.12
N PRO A 121 -21.60 -0.81 19.91
CA PRO A 121 -21.52 0.55 19.40
C PRO A 121 -20.11 0.94 18.96
N ALA A 122 -20.02 1.83 17.95
CA ALA A 122 -18.82 2.54 17.57
C ALA A 122 -19.00 4.05 17.78
N SER A 123 -18.04 4.89 17.36
CA SER A 123 -17.96 6.28 17.85
C SER A 123 -18.72 7.30 17.03
N LEU A 124 -19.38 6.94 15.92
CA LEU A 124 -20.09 7.94 15.10
C LEU A 124 -21.20 8.65 15.87
N GLY A 125 -21.06 9.97 16.02
CA GLY A 125 -21.96 10.80 16.81
C GLY A 125 -21.59 10.94 18.29
N TYR A 126 -20.54 10.24 18.75
CA TYR A 126 -20.02 10.28 20.13
C TYR A 126 -18.50 10.48 20.18
N GLU A 127 -17.93 11.09 19.13
CA GLU A 127 -16.48 11.19 18.96
C GLU A 127 -15.80 11.91 20.13
N GLU A 128 -16.41 12.97 20.67
CA GLU A 128 -15.86 13.72 21.80
C GLU A 128 -15.83 12.89 23.09
N GLN A 129 -16.95 12.22 23.41
CA GLN A 129 -17.07 11.41 24.62
C GLN A 129 -16.13 10.22 24.59
N ASP A 130 -16.04 9.55 23.46
CA ASP A 130 -15.21 8.36 23.30
C ASP A 130 -13.71 8.71 23.28
N ALA A 131 -13.32 9.80 22.60
CA ALA A 131 -11.93 10.26 22.60
C ALA A 131 -11.43 10.66 23.99
N GLN A 132 -12.28 11.32 24.80
CA GLN A 132 -11.97 11.61 26.21
C GLN A 132 -11.76 10.33 27.02
N ALA A 133 -12.62 9.32 26.82
CA ALA A 133 -12.45 8.03 27.49
C ALA A 133 -11.14 7.34 27.06
N PHE A 134 -10.80 7.37 25.77
CA PHE A 134 -9.54 6.83 25.25
C PHE A 134 -8.32 7.52 25.87
N GLU A 135 -8.36 8.83 26.05
CA GLU A 135 -7.32 9.60 26.74
C GLU A 135 -7.21 9.21 28.22
N GLU A 136 -8.35 9.12 28.93
CA GLU A 136 -8.41 8.72 30.35
C GLU A 136 -7.84 7.29 30.57
N TRP A 137 -7.99 6.41 29.60
CA TRP A 137 -7.41 5.05 29.64
C TRP A 137 -5.93 5.01 29.26
N GLY A 138 -5.37 6.13 28.80
CA GLY A 138 -3.99 6.23 28.39
C GLY A 138 -3.72 5.75 26.96
N GLY A 139 -4.71 5.81 26.08
CA GLY A 139 -4.56 5.44 24.67
C GLY A 139 -3.45 6.22 23.96
N ASP A 140 -2.60 5.55 23.21
CA ASP A 140 -1.50 6.11 22.42
C ASP A 140 -1.80 6.14 20.94
N SER A 141 -2.71 5.27 20.49
CA SER A 141 -3.18 5.22 19.11
C SER A 141 -4.63 4.73 19.02
N LEU A 142 -5.31 5.16 17.96
CA LEU A 142 -6.67 4.74 17.64
C LEU A 142 -6.73 4.23 16.21
N LYS A 143 -7.05 2.94 16.01
CA LYS A 143 -7.54 2.42 14.73
C LYS A 143 -9.02 2.76 14.60
N TYR A 144 -9.40 3.42 13.51
CA TYR A 144 -10.75 3.91 13.28
C TYR A 144 -11.31 3.38 11.96
N ASP A 145 -12.27 2.46 12.06
CA ASP A 145 -12.75 1.61 10.99
C ASP A 145 -13.97 2.18 10.23
N ASN A 146 -14.37 1.57 9.11
CA ASN A 146 -15.34 2.14 8.16
C ASN A 146 -16.70 1.42 8.10
N CYS A 147 -17.02 0.51 9.01
CA CYS A 147 -18.29 -0.22 9.00
C CYS A 147 -19.48 0.63 9.45
N TYR A 148 -20.68 0.25 9.03
CA TYR A 148 -21.97 0.84 9.41
C TYR A 148 -22.01 2.38 9.29
N PRO A 149 -21.73 2.94 8.10
CA PRO A 149 -21.67 4.37 7.91
C PRO A 149 -23.03 5.07 8.07
N ILE A 150 -24.14 4.33 7.89
CA ILE A 150 -25.52 4.79 7.97
C ILE A 150 -26.23 4.01 9.07
N ASN A 151 -27.08 4.70 9.86
CA ASN A 151 -27.88 4.04 10.90
C ASN A 151 -28.86 3.04 10.28
N GLY A 152 -28.79 1.79 10.72
CA GLY A 152 -29.61 0.70 10.21
C GLY A 152 -29.14 0.11 8.88
N SER A 153 -27.96 0.55 8.36
CA SER A 153 -27.34 -0.08 7.18
C SER A 153 -26.73 -1.44 7.49
N THR A 154 -26.36 -2.16 6.44
CA THR A 154 -25.51 -3.35 6.56
C THR A 154 -24.08 -2.99 6.98
N MET A 155 -23.32 -3.96 7.45
CA MET A 155 -21.95 -3.77 7.91
C MET A 155 -21.08 -3.05 6.88
N VAL A 156 -21.21 -3.42 5.62
CA VAL A 156 -20.46 -2.83 4.50
C VAL A 156 -21.41 -2.28 3.46
N ASP A 157 -21.41 -0.97 3.31
CA ASP A 157 -22.09 -0.25 2.23
C ASP A 157 -21.04 0.61 1.51
N TYR A 158 -20.25 -0.02 0.65
CA TYR A 158 -19.15 0.64 -0.06
C TYR A 158 -19.59 1.68 -1.09
N GLN A 159 -20.87 1.74 -1.42
CA GLN A 159 -21.37 2.60 -2.48
C GLN A 159 -22.08 3.83 -1.96
N SER A 160 -22.30 3.93 -0.64
CA SER A 160 -22.92 5.11 -0.05
C SER A 160 -21.93 6.28 -0.01
N GLU A 161 -22.46 7.48 -0.21
CA GLU A 161 -21.67 8.72 -0.04
C GLU A 161 -21.06 8.82 1.36
N GLU A 162 -21.77 8.31 2.38
CA GLU A 162 -21.32 8.29 3.76
C GLU A 162 -20.12 7.36 3.97
N ALA A 163 -20.08 6.20 3.30
CA ALA A 163 -18.94 5.27 3.37
C ALA A 163 -17.70 5.85 2.70
N ILE A 164 -17.90 6.58 1.62
CA ILE A 164 -16.84 7.19 0.82
C ILE A 164 -16.30 8.46 1.49
N ALA A 165 -17.20 9.30 2.06
CA ALA A 165 -16.86 10.65 2.51
C ALA A 165 -15.78 10.66 3.61
N PRO A 166 -14.77 11.53 3.51
CA PRO A 166 -13.72 11.67 4.52
C PRO A 166 -14.22 12.32 5.82
N THR A 167 -15.38 12.98 5.80
CA THR A 167 -15.91 13.84 6.89
C THR A 167 -16.02 13.12 8.23
N ARG A 168 -16.42 11.84 8.24
CA ARG A 168 -16.54 11.04 9.47
C ARG A 168 -15.16 10.82 10.12
N PHE A 169 -14.15 10.55 9.31
CA PHE A 169 -12.77 10.41 9.78
C PHE A 169 -12.16 11.74 10.21
N GLN A 170 -12.42 12.82 9.45
CA GLN A 170 -11.97 14.17 9.78
C GLN A 170 -12.56 14.67 11.10
N LYS A 171 -13.81 14.30 11.41
CA LYS A 171 -14.45 14.67 12.68
C LYS A 171 -13.70 14.09 13.87
N MET A 172 -13.42 12.78 13.87
CA MET A 172 -12.61 12.14 14.93
C MET A 172 -11.21 12.75 14.99
N ALA A 173 -10.55 12.98 13.85
CA ALA A 173 -9.23 13.61 13.83
C ALA A 173 -9.20 14.97 14.52
N GLY A 174 -10.21 15.82 14.27
CA GLY A 174 -10.35 17.13 14.93
C GLY A 174 -10.53 17.02 16.44
N VAL A 175 -11.25 16.00 16.90
CA VAL A 175 -11.41 15.73 18.34
C VAL A 175 -10.08 15.26 18.95
N LEU A 176 -9.40 14.30 18.32
CA LEU A 176 -8.11 13.80 18.79
C LEU A 176 -7.03 14.89 18.86
N GLU A 177 -7.10 15.90 17.98
CA GLU A 177 -6.21 17.07 18.01
C GLU A 177 -6.45 17.98 19.21
N SER A 178 -7.65 17.96 19.80
CA SER A 178 -8.01 18.77 20.97
C SER A 178 -7.63 18.14 22.31
N LEU A 179 -7.22 16.87 22.31
CA LEU A 179 -6.79 16.15 23.51
C LEU A 179 -5.41 16.65 23.99
N GLU A 180 -5.13 16.50 25.27
CA GLU A 180 -3.81 16.78 25.85
C GLU A 180 -2.79 15.71 25.41
N ARG A 181 -3.26 14.47 25.25
CA ARG A 181 -2.43 13.33 24.84
C ARG A 181 -2.27 13.30 23.31
N ASN A 182 -1.04 13.27 22.82
CA ASN A 182 -0.75 13.07 21.40
C ASN A 182 -1.04 11.62 20.98
N MET A 183 -2.27 11.36 20.56
CA MET A 183 -2.73 10.06 20.12
C MET A 183 -2.53 9.90 18.60
N ALA A 184 -1.84 8.83 18.17
CA ALA A 184 -1.72 8.51 16.75
C ALA A 184 -3.07 8.06 16.18
N TYR A 185 -3.35 8.47 14.95
CA TYR A 185 -4.62 8.14 14.28
C TYR A 185 -4.35 7.24 13.08
N PHE A 186 -4.95 6.05 13.08
CA PHE A 186 -4.86 5.05 12.02
C PHE A 186 -6.20 4.98 11.28
N VAL A 187 -6.24 5.62 10.11
CA VAL A 187 -7.46 5.75 9.29
C VAL A 187 -7.69 4.46 8.53
N CYS A 188 -8.70 3.69 8.93
CA CYS A 188 -9.02 2.40 8.32
C CYS A 188 -10.22 2.54 7.36
N GLN A 189 -10.05 3.30 6.25
CA GLN A 189 -11.12 3.62 5.29
C GLN A 189 -11.20 2.64 4.12
N TRP A 190 -10.18 1.78 3.92
CA TRP A 190 -10.09 0.70 2.92
C TRP A 190 -9.87 1.16 1.47
N GLY A 191 -9.59 2.43 1.21
CA GLY A 191 -9.44 2.96 -0.15
C GLY A 191 -10.76 3.03 -0.93
N VAL A 192 -11.91 3.10 -0.24
CA VAL A 192 -13.23 3.11 -0.88
C VAL A 192 -13.54 4.48 -1.48
N GLY A 193 -13.81 4.51 -2.79
CA GLY A 193 -14.38 5.66 -3.50
C GLY A 193 -13.40 6.77 -3.82
N TYR A 194 -12.97 7.56 -2.88
CA TYR A 194 -12.00 8.64 -3.07
C TYR A 194 -10.58 8.18 -2.72
N ASP A 195 -9.60 8.75 -3.39
CA ASP A 195 -8.20 8.47 -3.05
C ASP A 195 -7.92 8.84 -1.58
N VAL A 196 -7.87 7.82 -0.74
CA VAL A 196 -7.60 7.97 0.69
C VAL A 196 -6.22 8.61 0.92
N GLY A 197 -5.27 8.43 0.00
CA GLY A 197 -3.93 9.01 0.06
C GLY A 197 -3.94 10.54 -0.01
N GLU A 198 -4.86 11.15 -0.74
CA GLU A 198 -4.93 12.60 -0.89
C GLU A 198 -5.29 13.32 0.41
N TRP A 199 -6.23 12.78 1.18
CA TRP A 199 -6.75 13.46 2.37
C TRP A 199 -6.30 12.85 3.70
N ALA A 200 -6.17 11.52 3.79
CA ALA A 200 -5.95 10.87 5.09
C ALA A 200 -4.55 11.12 5.66
N GLY A 201 -3.54 11.29 4.81
CA GLY A 201 -2.19 11.67 5.23
C GLY A 201 -2.06 13.07 5.84
N ALA A 202 -3.13 13.89 5.79
CA ALA A 202 -3.20 15.16 6.51
C ALA A 202 -3.74 15.01 7.94
N ILE A 203 -4.47 13.93 8.23
CA ILE A 203 -5.17 13.74 9.50
C ILE A 203 -4.67 12.52 10.29
N GLY A 204 -4.03 11.54 9.67
CA GLY A 204 -3.60 10.28 10.28
C GLY A 204 -2.15 9.91 10.02
N ASN A 205 -1.58 9.09 10.90
CA ASN A 205 -0.25 8.51 10.73
C ASN A 205 -0.23 7.40 9.68
N THR A 206 -1.33 6.68 9.56
CA THR A 206 -1.51 5.62 8.57
C THR A 206 -2.90 5.68 7.96
N TYR A 207 -3.03 5.17 6.75
CA TYR A 207 -4.31 5.07 6.07
C TYR A 207 -4.39 3.77 5.27
N ARG A 208 -5.35 2.92 5.66
CA ARG A 208 -5.70 1.69 4.95
C ARG A 208 -6.16 2.02 3.55
N MET A 209 -5.41 1.54 2.59
CA MET A 209 -5.62 1.85 1.18
C MET A 209 -6.31 0.71 0.41
N SER A 210 -6.57 -0.43 1.06
CA SER A 210 -7.27 -1.60 0.51
C SER A 210 -8.25 -2.19 1.52
N ASN A 211 -9.18 -3.04 1.05
CA ASN A 211 -9.94 -3.90 1.94
C ASN A 211 -9.01 -4.93 2.64
N ASP A 212 -9.56 -5.63 3.63
CA ASP A 212 -8.78 -6.46 4.55
C ASP A 212 -7.97 -7.55 3.84
N ILE A 213 -6.79 -7.81 4.40
CA ILE A 213 -5.98 -8.97 4.05
C ILE A 213 -6.62 -10.23 4.61
N TYR A 214 -6.80 -11.25 3.78
CA TYR A 214 -7.11 -12.59 4.28
C TYR A 214 -5.83 -13.44 4.35
N ASN A 215 -5.86 -14.48 5.17
CA ASN A 215 -4.72 -15.35 5.39
C ASN A 215 -4.44 -16.24 4.18
N GLY A 216 -3.71 -15.70 3.18
CA GLY A 216 -3.35 -16.42 1.96
C GLY A 216 -2.55 -15.60 0.96
N TRP A 217 -1.74 -16.28 0.14
CA TRP A 217 -0.83 -15.70 -0.84
C TRP A 217 -1.49 -14.72 -1.83
N ARG A 218 -2.70 -15.03 -2.29
CA ARG A 218 -3.40 -14.21 -3.28
C ARG A 218 -3.75 -12.80 -2.77
N SER A 219 -3.98 -12.65 -1.45
CA SER A 219 -4.24 -11.32 -0.88
C SER A 219 -3.00 -10.43 -0.94
N ILE A 220 -1.80 -11.00 -0.84
CA ILE A 220 -0.54 -10.27 -0.98
C ILE A 220 -0.41 -9.72 -2.40
N TRP A 221 -0.68 -10.53 -3.43
CA TRP A 221 -0.71 -10.07 -4.82
C TRP A 221 -1.71 -8.94 -5.05
N ARG A 222 -2.94 -9.11 -4.56
CA ARG A 222 -4.03 -8.13 -4.69
C ARG A 222 -3.65 -6.77 -4.10
N ILE A 223 -3.17 -6.77 -2.86
CA ILE A 223 -2.80 -5.54 -2.13
C ILE A 223 -1.55 -4.90 -2.75
N THR A 224 -0.58 -5.70 -3.21
CA THR A 224 0.62 -5.20 -3.91
C THR A 224 0.28 -4.45 -5.19
N ASN A 225 -0.78 -4.83 -5.90
CA ASN A 225 -1.22 -4.09 -7.09
C ASN A 225 -1.96 -2.79 -6.76
N GLU A 226 -2.54 -2.69 -5.58
CA GLU A 226 -3.25 -1.49 -5.14
C GLU A 226 -2.30 -0.43 -4.55
N ILE A 227 -1.18 -0.84 -3.90
CA ILE A 227 -0.22 0.09 -3.32
C ILE A 227 0.57 0.91 -4.36
N VAL A 228 0.61 0.48 -5.63
CA VAL A 228 1.50 1.07 -6.66
C VAL A 228 1.39 2.58 -6.77
N PRO A 229 0.23 3.24 -6.84
CA PRO A 229 0.14 4.70 -6.99
C PRO A 229 0.48 5.48 -5.72
N TYR A 230 0.46 4.86 -4.54
CA TYR A 230 0.54 5.57 -3.24
C TYR A 230 1.91 6.17 -2.92
N TYR A 231 2.96 5.88 -3.72
CA TYR A 231 4.25 6.58 -3.57
C TYR A 231 4.14 8.11 -3.68
N ARG A 232 3.08 8.62 -4.32
CA ARG A 232 2.78 10.06 -4.45
C ARG A 232 2.39 10.69 -3.12
N HIS A 233 1.80 9.91 -2.22
CA HIS A 233 1.24 10.35 -0.95
C HIS A 233 2.09 9.96 0.26
N THR A 234 3.01 9.01 0.08
CA THR A 234 3.88 8.49 1.16
C THR A 234 4.92 9.53 1.58
N LYS A 235 4.92 9.86 2.86
CA LYS A 235 5.85 10.84 3.45
C LYS A 235 6.09 10.53 4.93
N PRO A 236 7.19 11.03 5.54
CA PRO A 236 7.41 10.91 6.97
C PRO A 236 6.17 11.36 7.78
N GLY A 237 5.74 10.51 8.70
CA GLY A 237 4.58 10.73 9.55
C GLY A 237 3.22 10.34 8.95
N ALA A 238 3.16 10.02 7.63
CA ALA A 238 1.92 9.61 6.97
C ALA A 238 2.20 8.50 5.94
N PHE A 239 1.74 7.28 6.23
CA PHE A 239 2.09 6.09 5.48
C PHE A 239 0.85 5.32 5.00
N PRO A 240 0.87 4.81 3.75
CA PRO A 240 -0.16 3.89 3.29
C PRO A 240 -0.07 2.58 4.07
N ASP A 241 -1.21 2.05 4.44
CA ASP A 241 -1.33 0.84 5.23
C ASP A 241 -1.85 -0.30 4.33
N MET A 242 -0.97 -1.27 4.07
CA MET A 242 -1.26 -2.48 3.29
C MET A 242 -1.94 -3.56 4.14
N ASP A 243 -2.40 -3.22 5.35
CA ASP A 243 -2.94 -4.10 6.37
C ASP A 243 -1.86 -4.87 7.17
N MET A 244 -2.32 -5.64 8.14
CA MET A 244 -1.47 -6.37 9.07
C MET A 244 -0.64 -7.46 8.40
N LEU A 245 0.49 -7.77 9.01
CA LEU A 245 1.33 -8.90 8.62
C LEU A 245 0.66 -10.23 9.02
N ILE A 246 0.48 -11.12 8.04
CA ILE A 246 -0.06 -12.47 8.24
C ILE A 246 1.04 -13.53 8.45
N VAL A 247 2.26 -13.07 8.78
CA VAL A 247 3.40 -13.93 9.18
C VAL A 247 3.05 -14.66 10.47
N GLY A 248 3.28 -15.96 10.51
CA GLY A 248 2.96 -16.81 11.67
C GLY A 248 1.50 -17.27 11.76
N LEU A 249 0.67 -17.01 10.73
CA LEU A 249 -0.71 -17.52 10.63
C LEU A 249 -0.82 -18.85 9.86
N HIS A 250 0.29 -19.47 9.49
CA HIS A 250 0.42 -20.81 8.90
C HIS A 250 -0.23 -21.05 7.52
N ALA A 251 -0.70 -20.02 6.83
CA ALA A 251 -1.20 -20.16 5.46
C ALA A 251 -0.13 -19.90 4.40
N LEU A 252 0.98 -19.30 4.79
CA LEU A 252 2.11 -18.98 3.93
C LEU A 252 3.27 -19.94 4.17
N SER A 253 4.01 -20.28 3.12
CA SER A 253 5.32 -20.90 3.25
C SER A 253 6.34 -19.91 3.81
N PRO A 254 7.49 -20.37 4.35
CA PRO A 254 8.53 -19.45 4.84
C PRO A 254 9.04 -18.46 3.79
N GLU A 255 9.07 -18.83 2.51
CA GLU A 255 9.46 -17.91 1.43
C GLU A 255 8.37 -16.86 1.17
N GLU A 256 7.09 -17.24 1.22
CA GLU A 256 5.97 -16.30 1.11
C GLU A 256 5.90 -15.36 2.30
N GLU A 257 6.21 -15.81 3.51
CA GLU A 257 6.32 -14.95 4.70
C GLU A 257 7.45 -13.92 4.54
N ARG A 258 8.63 -14.32 4.05
CA ARG A 258 9.74 -13.39 3.74
C ARG A 258 9.36 -12.41 2.65
N PHE A 259 8.69 -12.88 1.59
CA PHE A 259 8.19 -12.03 0.53
C PHE A 259 7.21 -10.98 1.06
N HIS A 260 6.21 -11.42 1.81
CA HIS A 260 5.20 -10.57 2.42
C HIS A 260 5.84 -9.48 3.30
N PHE A 261 6.72 -9.87 4.22
CA PHE A 261 7.42 -8.95 5.10
C PHE A 261 8.30 -7.95 4.32
N SER A 262 8.98 -8.41 3.27
CA SER A 262 9.80 -7.56 2.39
C SER A 262 8.95 -6.55 1.62
N MET A 263 7.83 -6.97 1.05
CA MET A 263 6.95 -6.12 0.25
C MET A 263 6.33 -5.00 1.11
N TRP A 264 5.86 -5.32 2.33
CA TRP A 264 5.39 -4.32 3.29
C TRP A 264 6.50 -3.35 3.69
N ALA A 265 7.70 -3.87 3.94
CA ALA A 265 8.83 -3.05 4.37
C ALA A 265 9.27 -2.04 3.32
N ILE A 266 9.46 -2.43 2.06
CA ILE A 266 9.90 -1.51 1.00
C ILE A 266 8.83 -0.47 0.63
N ASN A 267 7.55 -0.82 0.82
CA ASN A 267 6.42 0.09 0.56
C ASN A 267 6.07 0.98 1.75
N LYS A 268 6.85 0.95 2.84
CA LYS A 268 6.62 1.79 4.02
C LYS A 268 5.28 1.56 4.69
N SER A 269 4.69 0.37 4.52
CA SER A 269 3.50 -0.02 5.28
C SER A 269 3.84 -0.17 6.76
N PRO A 270 2.90 0.10 7.69
CA PRO A 270 3.05 -0.30 9.08
C PRO A 270 3.43 -1.77 9.21
N LEU A 271 4.34 -2.08 10.11
CA LEU A 271 4.69 -3.46 10.45
C LEU A 271 3.85 -3.89 11.68
N MET A 272 2.54 -4.02 11.47
CA MET A 272 1.60 -4.46 12.50
C MET A 272 1.39 -5.97 12.39
N LEU A 273 1.78 -6.71 13.44
CA LEU A 273 1.64 -8.16 13.49
C LEU A 273 0.18 -8.54 13.71
N GLY A 274 -0.38 -9.35 12.80
CA GLY A 274 -1.72 -9.93 12.95
C GLY A 274 -1.71 -11.35 13.54
N GLY A 275 -0.54 -12.00 13.60
CA GLY A 275 -0.34 -13.31 14.17
C GLY A 275 -0.04 -13.27 15.68
N PRO A 276 -0.10 -14.43 16.38
CA PRO A 276 0.30 -14.51 17.78
C PRO A 276 1.80 -14.26 17.93
N VAL A 277 2.21 -13.66 19.06
CA VAL A 277 3.62 -13.37 19.32
C VAL A 277 4.32 -14.52 20.07
N ASP A 278 3.56 -15.53 20.49
CA ASP A 278 4.10 -16.73 21.11
C ASP A 278 4.77 -17.64 20.05
N PRO A 279 6.07 -17.96 20.17
CA PRO A 279 6.76 -18.87 19.25
C PRO A 279 6.17 -20.28 19.20
N ALA A 280 5.48 -20.72 20.24
CA ALA A 280 4.78 -22.01 20.26
C ALA A 280 3.54 -22.00 19.34
N LEU A 281 2.94 -20.84 19.12
CA LEU A 281 1.78 -20.64 18.25
C LEU A 281 2.20 -20.17 16.84
N ALA A 282 3.05 -19.16 16.72
CA ALA A 282 3.48 -18.61 15.44
C ALA A 282 4.55 -19.45 14.71
N GLY A 283 5.33 -20.23 15.46
CA GLY A 283 6.54 -20.89 14.99
C GLY A 283 7.78 -19.99 15.08
N GLN A 284 8.91 -20.56 15.54
CA GLN A 284 10.16 -19.79 15.70
C GLN A 284 10.65 -19.19 14.37
N ALA A 285 10.49 -19.90 13.25
CA ALA A 285 10.90 -19.41 11.94
C ALA A 285 10.19 -18.11 11.54
N SER A 286 8.90 -17.98 11.85
CA SER A 286 8.14 -16.75 11.60
C SER A 286 8.61 -15.61 12.51
N ILE A 287 8.89 -15.88 13.79
CA ILE A 287 9.49 -14.88 14.70
C ILE A 287 10.87 -14.43 14.20
N ASP A 288 11.70 -15.34 13.69
CA ASP A 288 13.01 -15.02 13.12
C ASP A 288 12.89 -14.11 11.88
N ILE A 289 11.87 -14.36 11.02
CA ILE A 289 11.57 -13.49 9.86
C ILE A 289 11.22 -12.08 10.34
N LEU A 290 10.29 -11.95 11.31
CA LEU A 290 9.86 -10.67 11.89
C LEU A 290 10.99 -9.94 12.63
N SER A 291 12.03 -10.66 13.03
CA SER A 291 13.20 -10.13 13.73
C SER A 291 14.33 -9.66 12.81
N ASN A 292 14.16 -9.71 11.48
CA ASN A 292 15.20 -9.29 10.55
C ASN A 292 15.43 -7.78 10.60
N LYS A 293 16.53 -7.39 11.28
CA LYS A 293 16.89 -5.99 11.54
C LYS A 293 17.16 -5.20 10.26
N GLU A 294 17.65 -5.85 9.20
CA GLU A 294 17.98 -5.17 7.94
C GLU A 294 16.69 -4.85 7.17
N ILE A 295 15.70 -5.73 7.16
CA ILE A 295 14.36 -5.45 6.59
C ILE A 295 13.63 -4.37 7.40
N ILE A 296 13.68 -4.46 8.74
CA ILE A 296 13.12 -3.42 9.62
C ILE A 296 13.78 -2.06 9.33
N ALA A 297 15.11 -2.00 9.20
CA ALA A 297 15.83 -0.77 8.90
C ALA A 297 15.43 -0.14 7.54
N ILE A 298 15.08 -0.96 6.54
CA ILE A 298 14.53 -0.47 5.26
C ILE A 298 13.17 0.19 5.50
N ASN A 299 12.28 -0.45 6.24
CA ASN A 299 10.96 0.11 6.57
C ASN A 299 11.08 1.40 7.39
N GLN A 300 11.96 1.42 8.38
CA GLN A 300 12.15 2.51 9.34
C GLN A 300 13.11 3.61 8.85
N ASP A 301 13.57 3.55 7.59
CA ASP A 301 14.44 4.59 7.03
C ASP A 301 13.76 5.95 7.04
N ALA A 302 14.44 6.94 7.63
CA ALA A 302 13.90 8.28 7.93
C ALA A 302 13.51 9.09 6.66
N ARG A 303 14.00 8.69 5.47
CA ARG A 303 13.57 9.31 4.21
C ARG A 303 12.09 9.09 3.95
N GLY A 304 11.50 8.02 4.48
CA GLY A 304 10.07 7.72 4.41
C GLY A 304 9.53 7.56 2.99
N LYS A 305 10.37 7.18 2.03
CA LYS A 305 9.99 7.03 0.62
C LYS A 305 9.59 5.59 0.31
N GLN A 306 8.38 5.44 -0.23
CA GLN A 306 7.88 4.16 -0.74
C GLN A 306 8.67 3.71 -1.97
N ALA A 307 8.89 2.41 -2.13
CA ALA A 307 9.41 1.83 -3.36
C ALA A 307 8.37 1.92 -4.49
N GLN A 308 8.85 1.92 -5.73
CA GLN A 308 8.04 1.96 -6.93
C GLN A 308 8.24 0.70 -7.77
N LEU A 309 7.18 0.23 -8.40
CA LEU A 309 7.22 -0.80 -9.43
C LEU A 309 7.83 -0.21 -10.69
N VAL A 310 9.07 -0.60 -11.03
CA VAL A 310 9.79 -0.02 -12.19
C VAL A 310 9.77 -0.91 -13.42
N ARG A 311 9.58 -2.22 -13.25
CA ARG A 311 9.35 -3.18 -14.35
C ARG A 311 8.42 -4.29 -13.90
N ARG A 312 7.55 -4.69 -14.79
CA ARG A 312 6.72 -5.89 -14.63
C ARG A 312 6.87 -6.77 -15.86
N TYR A 313 7.19 -8.04 -15.64
CA TYR A 313 7.28 -9.06 -16.68
C TYR A 313 6.16 -10.07 -16.45
N THR A 314 4.98 -9.75 -16.99
CA THR A 314 3.74 -10.48 -16.66
C THR A 314 3.75 -11.94 -17.10
N GLU A 315 4.30 -12.26 -18.28
CA GLU A 315 4.37 -13.65 -18.78
C GLU A 315 5.43 -14.48 -18.04
N GLU A 316 6.48 -13.82 -17.62
CA GLU A 316 7.56 -14.37 -16.80
C GLU A 316 7.24 -14.35 -15.31
N GLU A 317 6.17 -13.68 -14.88
CA GLU A 317 5.64 -13.54 -13.52
C GLU A 317 6.69 -13.09 -12.51
N TRP A 318 7.39 -11.98 -12.83
CA TRP A 318 8.29 -11.32 -11.89
C TRP A 318 8.25 -9.80 -12.03
N ASP A 319 8.57 -9.13 -10.93
CA ASP A 319 8.58 -7.67 -10.84
C ASP A 319 9.92 -7.15 -10.32
N LEU A 320 10.30 -5.95 -10.77
CA LEU A 320 11.41 -5.18 -10.26
C LEU A 320 10.88 -3.93 -9.55
N TRP A 321 11.27 -3.77 -8.30
CA TRP A 321 10.94 -2.64 -7.44
C TRP A 321 12.19 -1.88 -7.05
N THR A 322 12.10 -0.56 -6.86
CA THR A 322 13.19 0.25 -6.32
C THR A 322 12.67 1.36 -5.42
N GLY A 323 13.41 1.67 -4.37
CA GLY A 323 13.09 2.75 -3.44
C GLY A 323 14.35 3.46 -2.95
N GLU A 324 14.21 4.76 -2.72
CA GLU A 324 15.30 5.59 -2.18
C GLU A 324 15.38 5.43 -0.66
N LEU A 325 16.59 5.27 -0.16
CA LEU A 325 16.92 5.26 1.26
C LEU A 325 17.82 6.46 1.61
N SER A 326 17.95 6.72 2.90
CA SER A 326 18.90 7.72 3.41
C SER A 326 20.35 7.39 3.01
N ASP A 327 21.24 8.38 3.07
CA ASP A 327 22.68 8.24 2.82
C ASP A 327 23.01 7.76 1.40
N ASN A 328 22.27 8.23 0.40
CA ASN A 328 22.43 7.87 -1.02
C ASN A 328 22.44 6.36 -1.27
N ARG A 329 21.53 5.65 -0.57
CA ARG A 329 21.28 4.22 -0.75
C ARG A 329 19.98 3.99 -1.50
N LYS A 330 19.87 2.84 -2.14
CA LYS A 330 18.62 2.36 -2.75
C LYS A 330 18.33 0.93 -2.30
N VAL A 331 17.05 0.63 -2.12
CA VAL A 331 16.57 -0.74 -2.04
C VAL A 331 16.12 -1.19 -3.43
N VAL A 332 16.51 -2.40 -3.81
CA VAL A 332 16.04 -3.08 -5.03
C VAL A 332 15.37 -4.38 -4.60
N GLY A 333 14.08 -4.52 -4.93
CA GLY A 333 13.29 -5.72 -4.71
C GLY A 333 13.08 -6.48 -6.03
N ILE A 334 13.44 -7.75 -6.05
CA ILE A 334 13.28 -8.64 -7.21
C ILE A 334 12.31 -9.73 -6.79
N ALA A 335 11.06 -9.64 -7.25
CA ALA A 335 9.94 -10.43 -6.79
C ALA A 335 9.57 -11.51 -7.80
N ASN A 336 9.66 -12.78 -7.41
CA ASN A 336 9.20 -13.93 -8.18
C ASN A 336 7.78 -14.31 -7.72
N TRP A 337 6.80 -14.12 -8.60
CA TRP A 337 5.40 -14.48 -8.34
C TRP A 337 5.07 -15.94 -8.67
N ARG A 338 5.97 -16.65 -9.35
CA ARG A 338 5.83 -18.09 -9.64
C ARG A 338 6.08 -18.92 -8.39
N ASN A 339 5.41 -20.07 -8.33
CA ASN A 339 5.62 -21.09 -7.30
C ASN A 339 6.86 -21.96 -7.51
N ASN A 340 7.64 -21.71 -8.55
CA ASN A 340 8.85 -22.47 -8.90
C ASN A 340 10.06 -21.56 -9.10
N THR A 341 11.23 -22.16 -9.07
CA THR A 341 12.51 -21.47 -9.30
C THR A 341 12.60 -20.94 -10.73
N GLN A 342 13.02 -19.68 -10.86
CA GLN A 342 13.37 -19.08 -12.15
C GLN A 342 14.65 -18.27 -12.08
N THR A 343 15.26 -18.05 -13.24
CA THR A 343 16.41 -17.16 -13.37
C THR A 343 16.03 -16.00 -14.27
N VAL A 344 16.15 -14.78 -13.74
CA VAL A 344 15.75 -13.54 -14.39
C VAL A 344 16.98 -12.68 -14.72
N GLN A 345 16.82 -11.77 -15.66
CA GLN A 345 17.84 -10.79 -16.02
C GLN A 345 17.40 -9.40 -15.54
N VAL A 346 18.05 -8.94 -14.48
CA VAL A 346 17.75 -7.65 -13.84
C VAL A 346 18.64 -6.57 -14.44
N ASP A 347 18.05 -5.65 -15.18
CA ASP A 347 18.74 -4.44 -15.62
C ASP A 347 18.70 -3.40 -14.50
N LEU A 348 19.86 -3.08 -13.90
CA LEU A 348 19.96 -2.09 -12.84
C LEU A 348 19.71 -0.68 -13.33
N ALA A 349 19.86 -0.39 -14.62
CA ALA A 349 19.49 0.91 -15.19
C ALA A 349 17.98 1.17 -15.04
N ALA A 350 17.15 0.11 -15.07
CA ALA A 350 15.72 0.21 -14.77
C ALA A 350 15.43 0.67 -13.33
N ALA A 351 16.33 0.38 -12.38
CA ALA A 351 16.28 0.90 -11.01
C ALA A 351 16.98 2.26 -10.85
N GLY A 352 17.38 2.92 -11.95
CA GLY A 352 18.10 4.19 -11.95
C GLY A 352 19.56 4.06 -11.48
N VAL A 353 20.21 2.89 -11.65
CA VAL A 353 21.55 2.62 -11.14
C VAL A 353 22.49 2.22 -12.27
N SER A 354 23.53 3.01 -12.52
CA SER A 354 24.61 2.66 -13.47
C SER A 354 25.73 1.87 -12.81
N SER A 355 26.00 2.09 -11.51
CA SER A 355 26.93 1.30 -10.71
C SER A 355 26.64 1.47 -9.22
N ALA A 356 27.10 0.52 -8.41
CA ALA A 356 27.07 0.61 -6.96
C ALA A 356 28.41 0.18 -6.38
N GLY A 357 28.93 0.92 -5.39
CA GLY A 357 30.16 0.61 -4.67
C GLY A 357 30.03 -0.61 -3.80
N SER A 358 28.84 -0.85 -3.23
CA SER A 358 28.51 -2.06 -2.53
C SER A 358 27.06 -2.49 -2.72
N VAL A 359 26.83 -3.81 -2.63
CA VAL A 359 25.51 -4.44 -2.68
C VAL A 359 25.40 -5.44 -1.55
N ARG A 360 24.37 -5.27 -0.71
CA ARG A 360 24.01 -6.18 0.37
C ARG A 360 22.80 -6.99 -0.01
N ASP A 361 22.92 -8.32 -0.11
CA ASP A 361 21.77 -9.23 -0.16
C ASP A 361 21.26 -9.45 1.28
N VAL A 362 20.10 -8.89 1.57
CA VAL A 362 19.59 -8.77 2.94
C VAL A 362 19.19 -10.11 3.52
N TRP A 363 18.44 -10.93 2.76
CA TRP A 363 18.01 -12.24 3.24
C TRP A 363 19.13 -13.25 3.32
N ALA A 364 20.08 -13.20 2.39
CA ALA A 364 21.28 -14.04 2.44
C ALA A 364 22.30 -13.54 3.48
N ALA A 365 22.08 -12.37 4.07
CA ALA A 365 23.01 -11.68 4.97
C ALA A 365 24.45 -11.60 4.38
N LYS A 366 24.54 -11.33 3.06
CA LYS A 366 25.78 -11.43 2.30
C LYS A 366 26.09 -10.15 1.54
N ASP A 367 27.34 -9.70 1.63
CA ASP A 367 27.86 -8.65 0.77
C ASP A 367 28.31 -9.23 -0.56
N LEU A 368 27.74 -8.73 -1.65
CA LEU A 368 28.02 -9.16 -3.02
C LEU A 368 29.16 -8.38 -3.65
N GLY A 369 29.71 -7.37 -2.97
CA GLY A 369 30.75 -6.48 -3.47
C GLY A 369 30.17 -5.35 -4.33
N SER A 370 31.02 -4.77 -5.19
CA SER A 370 30.62 -3.71 -6.10
C SER A 370 29.96 -4.27 -7.36
N LEU A 371 28.94 -3.56 -7.87
CA LEU A 371 28.35 -3.81 -9.18
C LEU A 371 28.74 -2.71 -10.16
N LYS A 372 29.27 -3.11 -11.31
CA LYS A 372 29.42 -2.26 -12.48
C LYS A 372 28.21 -2.53 -13.35
N GLY A 373 27.34 -1.59 -13.51
CA GLY A 373 26.12 -1.56 -14.31
C GLY A 373 25.76 -2.76 -15.19
N GLY A 374 24.70 -2.64 -15.94
CA GLY A 374 24.24 -3.67 -16.86
C GLY A 374 23.36 -4.75 -16.21
N VAL A 375 23.12 -5.79 -16.98
CA VAL A 375 22.17 -6.86 -16.65
C VAL A 375 22.80 -7.87 -15.69
N GLN A 376 22.12 -8.12 -14.56
CA GLN A 376 22.52 -9.09 -13.56
C GLN A 376 21.65 -10.35 -13.69
N LYS A 377 22.30 -11.51 -13.77
CA LYS A 377 21.59 -12.79 -13.76
C LYS A 377 21.28 -13.21 -12.33
N VAL A 378 20.00 -13.28 -11.98
CA VAL A 378 19.52 -13.56 -10.60
C VAL A 378 18.63 -14.80 -10.61
N THR A 379 18.94 -15.77 -9.76
CA THR A 379 18.09 -16.94 -9.54
C THR A 379 17.24 -16.72 -8.28
N LEU A 380 15.94 -16.94 -8.41
CA LEU A 380 14.93 -16.79 -7.38
C LEU A 380 14.23 -18.14 -7.18
N ALA A 381 14.04 -18.57 -5.93
CA ALA A 381 13.17 -19.70 -5.61
C ALA A 381 11.70 -19.34 -5.89
N GLY A 382 10.80 -20.32 -5.79
CA GLY A 382 9.36 -20.05 -5.89
C GLY A 382 8.91 -19.09 -4.80
N HIS A 383 8.15 -18.07 -5.17
CA HIS A 383 7.68 -16.98 -4.29
C HIS A 383 8.80 -16.27 -3.51
N GLU A 384 10.05 -16.31 -3.99
CA GLU A 384 11.15 -15.56 -3.37
C GLU A 384 11.12 -14.09 -3.78
N MET A 385 11.33 -13.22 -2.81
CA MET A 385 11.68 -11.82 -3.05
C MET A 385 13.09 -11.54 -2.53
N LYS A 386 14.04 -11.32 -3.44
CA LYS A 386 15.36 -10.83 -3.05
C LYS A 386 15.31 -9.35 -2.77
N ILE A 387 15.96 -8.96 -1.68
CA ILE A 387 16.13 -7.57 -1.28
C ILE A 387 17.62 -7.25 -1.31
N TRP A 388 17.98 -6.32 -2.19
CA TRP A 388 19.32 -5.75 -2.23
C TRP A 388 19.29 -4.30 -1.72
N VAL A 389 20.25 -3.98 -0.86
CA VAL A 389 20.55 -2.58 -0.50
C VAL A 389 21.85 -2.20 -1.19
N LEU A 390 21.75 -1.17 -2.04
CA LEU A 390 22.85 -0.62 -2.81
C LEU A 390 23.36 0.65 -2.15
N SER A 391 24.68 0.84 -2.10
CA SER A 391 25.35 2.03 -1.55
C SER A 391 26.39 2.56 -2.53
N ASP A 392 26.80 3.82 -2.35
CA ASP A 392 27.76 4.51 -3.23
C ASP A 392 27.34 4.43 -4.69
N ILE A 393 26.09 4.87 -4.93
CA ILE A 393 25.39 4.71 -6.21
C ILE A 393 25.83 5.80 -7.18
N ALA A 394 26.16 5.39 -8.41
CA ALA A 394 26.12 6.27 -9.57
C ALA A 394 24.79 6.07 -10.30
N GLU A 395 24.13 7.17 -10.61
CA GLU A 395 22.83 7.14 -11.31
C GLU A 395 22.98 6.71 -12.76
N ALA A 396 21.98 5.96 -13.26
CA ALA A 396 21.85 5.67 -14.68
C ALA A 396 21.30 6.90 -15.41
N ALA A 397 21.70 7.07 -16.67
CA ALA A 397 21.05 8.05 -17.53
C ALA A 397 19.61 7.63 -17.81
N GLU A 398 18.71 8.60 -17.80
CA GLU A 398 17.33 8.35 -18.24
C GLU A 398 17.34 7.93 -19.73
N PRO A 399 16.50 6.95 -20.12
CA PRO A 399 16.40 6.55 -21.52
C PRO A 399 15.88 7.73 -22.36
N ALA A 400 16.43 7.90 -23.58
CA ALA A 400 16.04 9.00 -24.45
C ALA A 400 14.64 8.76 -25.05
N SER A 401 13.73 9.71 -24.87
CA SER A 401 12.40 9.67 -25.49
C SER A 401 12.52 9.83 -27.01
N ALA A 402 11.90 8.94 -27.76
CA ALA A 402 11.73 9.04 -29.21
C ALA A 402 10.39 9.67 -29.61
N GLY A 403 9.46 9.82 -28.68
CA GLY A 403 8.19 10.50 -28.90
C GLY A 403 7.05 9.97 -28.02
N TYR A 404 6.01 10.79 -27.90
CA TYR A 404 4.79 10.46 -27.20
C TYR A 404 3.62 10.31 -28.17
N TYR A 405 2.82 9.25 -28.00
CA TYR A 405 1.67 8.94 -28.84
C TYR A 405 0.38 8.96 -27.99
N SER A 406 -0.39 10.04 -28.12
CA SER A 406 -1.71 10.17 -27.45
C SER A 406 -2.70 9.20 -28.04
N ALA A 407 -3.40 8.44 -27.18
CA ALA A 407 -4.41 7.49 -27.67
C ALA A 407 -5.55 8.18 -28.40
N ALA A 408 -6.09 9.27 -27.87
CA ALA A 408 -7.19 10.00 -28.47
C ALA A 408 -6.81 10.71 -29.78
N ALA A 409 -5.56 11.21 -29.90
CA ALA A 409 -5.15 11.99 -31.06
C ALA A 409 -4.47 11.16 -32.16
N ASN A 410 -3.78 10.08 -31.82
CA ASN A 410 -2.91 9.36 -32.76
C ASN A 410 -3.39 7.94 -33.09
N ALA A 411 -4.36 7.39 -32.34
CA ALA A 411 -4.83 6.04 -32.58
C ALA A 411 -6.14 5.99 -33.38
N THR A 412 -6.33 4.86 -34.07
CA THR A 412 -7.63 4.41 -34.56
C THR A 412 -8.23 3.45 -33.56
N ALA A 413 -9.31 3.86 -32.90
CA ALA A 413 -10.06 3.03 -31.96
C ALA A 413 -11.21 2.32 -32.68
N THR A 414 -11.37 1.02 -32.43
CA THR A 414 -12.50 0.22 -32.92
C THR A 414 -13.25 -0.33 -31.71
N ARG A 415 -14.54 -0.04 -31.60
CA ARG A 415 -15.41 -0.47 -30.48
C ARG A 415 -14.87 -0.08 -29.09
N ALA A 416 -14.23 1.09 -29.01
CA ALA A 416 -13.75 1.71 -27.80
C ALA A 416 -14.09 3.21 -27.86
N THR A 417 -14.20 3.86 -26.71
CA THR A 417 -14.75 5.21 -26.59
C THR A 417 -13.65 6.21 -26.24
N VAL A 418 -13.58 7.33 -27.00
CA VAL A 418 -12.75 8.48 -26.61
C VAL A 418 -13.50 9.30 -25.56
N VAL A 419 -12.85 9.53 -24.42
CA VAL A 419 -13.40 10.29 -23.29
C VAL A 419 -12.56 11.56 -23.10
N ASN A 420 -13.24 12.72 -23.03
CA ASN A 420 -12.63 13.97 -22.58
C ASN A 420 -12.70 14.03 -21.05
N CYS A 421 -11.58 14.30 -20.41
CA CYS A 421 -11.47 14.37 -18.95
C CYS A 421 -11.54 15.81 -18.47
N GLY A 422 -11.67 16.03 -17.17
CA GLY A 422 -11.64 17.33 -16.52
C GLY A 422 -10.24 17.97 -16.51
N GLU A 423 -10.16 19.17 -15.95
CA GLU A 423 -8.89 19.87 -15.76
C GLU A 423 -8.00 19.11 -14.78
N GLY A 424 -6.79 18.77 -15.19
CA GLY A 424 -5.83 18.01 -14.35
C GLY A 424 -6.01 16.49 -14.41
N GLU A 425 -7.03 15.99 -15.09
CA GLU A 425 -7.32 14.57 -15.25
C GLU A 425 -6.71 13.97 -16.53
N CYS A 426 -6.58 12.65 -16.58
CA CYS A 426 -6.08 11.88 -17.73
C CYS A 426 -4.77 12.45 -18.30
N LEU A 427 -3.83 12.81 -17.42
CA LEU A 427 -2.56 13.40 -17.82
C LEU A 427 -1.70 12.40 -18.63
N PRO A 428 -0.88 12.86 -19.60
CA PRO A 428 -0.62 14.28 -19.93
C PRO A 428 -1.58 14.88 -20.98
N THR A 429 -2.57 14.14 -21.46
CA THR A 429 -3.33 14.56 -22.66
C THR A 429 -4.69 15.18 -22.37
N GLY A 430 -5.25 15.01 -21.17
CA GLY A 430 -6.63 15.39 -20.83
C GLY A 430 -7.71 14.52 -21.49
N GLN A 431 -7.30 13.42 -22.12
CA GLN A 431 -8.19 12.49 -22.84
C GLN A 431 -7.72 11.05 -22.63
N LYS A 432 -8.65 10.09 -22.74
CA LYS A 432 -8.36 8.66 -22.73
C LYS A 432 -9.23 7.91 -23.74
N ILE A 433 -8.84 6.69 -24.08
CA ILE A 433 -9.72 5.69 -24.72
C ILE A 433 -10.11 4.67 -23.66
N GLY A 434 -11.42 4.60 -23.39
CA GLY A 434 -12.03 3.63 -22.47
C GLY A 434 -12.84 2.57 -23.20
N ASP A 435 -13.51 1.71 -22.43
CA ASP A 435 -14.37 0.62 -22.93
C ASP A 435 -13.63 -0.37 -23.86
N ILE A 436 -12.34 -0.61 -23.62
CA ILE A 436 -11.53 -1.54 -24.41
C ILE A 436 -11.92 -2.98 -24.00
N ALA A 437 -13.01 -3.49 -24.58
CA ALA A 437 -13.54 -4.84 -24.34
C ALA A 437 -12.93 -5.89 -25.30
N ALA A 438 -13.38 -7.12 -25.23
CA ALA A 438 -12.81 -8.29 -25.94
C ALA A 438 -12.65 -8.11 -27.47
N ASP A 439 -13.53 -7.35 -28.11
CA ASP A 439 -13.53 -7.09 -29.55
C ASP A 439 -13.12 -5.65 -29.92
N ALA A 440 -12.61 -4.92 -28.92
CA ALA A 440 -12.07 -3.58 -29.11
C ALA A 440 -10.57 -3.61 -29.39
N THR A 441 -10.12 -2.68 -30.22
CA THR A 441 -8.69 -2.47 -30.50
C THR A 441 -8.37 -0.98 -30.56
N VAL A 442 -7.18 -0.62 -30.08
CA VAL A 442 -6.60 0.71 -30.21
C VAL A 442 -5.29 0.58 -30.96
N ARG A 443 -5.23 1.11 -32.20
CA ARG A 443 -4.09 0.95 -33.10
C ARG A 443 -3.47 2.29 -33.45
N PHE A 444 -2.16 2.35 -33.34
CA PHE A 444 -1.31 3.45 -33.76
C PHE A 444 -0.56 3.05 -35.04
N ASP A 445 -0.70 3.84 -36.08
CA ASP A 445 0.09 3.74 -37.32
C ASP A 445 1.18 4.82 -37.31
N GLY A 446 2.35 4.53 -37.89
CA GLY A 446 3.44 5.50 -38.01
C GLY A 446 4.24 5.74 -36.72
N VAL A 447 4.30 4.76 -35.81
CA VAL A 447 5.20 4.83 -34.64
C VAL A 447 6.64 4.68 -35.11
N SER A 448 7.42 5.78 -35.05
CA SER A 448 8.75 5.82 -35.61
C SER A 448 9.83 5.54 -34.59
N VAL A 449 10.77 4.64 -34.92
CA VAL A 449 11.97 4.34 -34.13
C VAL A 449 13.23 4.37 -34.99
N ALA A 450 14.36 4.75 -34.40
CA ALA A 450 15.62 4.87 -35.13
C ALA A 450 16.24 3.50 -35.45
N SER A 451 16.02 2.50 -34.59
CA SER A 451 16.66 1.19 -34.71
C SER A 451 15.64 0.04 -34.49
N ALA A 452 15.92 -1.11 -35.09
CA ALA A 452 15.13 -2.33 -34.87
C ALA A 452 15.44 -2.97 -33.51
N GLY A 453 14.51 -3.81 -33.00
CA GLY A 453 14.65 -4.57 -31.78
C GLY A 453 13.60 -4.26 -30.74
N ALA A 454 13.80 -4.70 -29.50
CA ALA A 454 12.96 -4.37 -28.37
C ALA A 454 13.05 -2.87 -28.06
N LYS A 455 11.90 -2.29 -27.67
CA LYS A 455 11.80 -0.90 -27.21
C LYS A 455 11.12 -0.85 -25.86
N LEU A 456 11.55 0.10 -25.04
CA LEU A 456 10.88 0.42 -23.78
C LEU A 456 9.72 1.38 -24.06
N LEU A 457 8.52 1.03 -23.60
CA LEU A 457 7.33 1.87 -23.64
C LEU A 457 6.92 2.26 -22.24
N GLY A 458 6.75 3.54 -21.99
CA GLY A 458 6.03 4.06 -20.82
C GLY A 458 4.55 4.19 -21.17
N VAL A 459 3.76 3.19 -20.80
CA VAL A 459 2.31 3.16 -21.11
C VAL A 459 1.56 3.92 -20.03
N ASP A 460 0.90 5.03 -20.43
CA ASP A 460 0.01 5.80 -19.57
C ASP A 460 -1.40 5.22 -19.65
N PHE A 461 -1.86 4.71 -18.52
CA PHE A 461 -3.10 3.95 -18.40
C PHE A 461 -3.93 4.41 -17.20
N ILE A 462 -5.21 4.04 -17.19
CA ILE A 462 -6.10 4.24 -16.04
C ILE A 462 -6.78 2.92 -15.72
N ASN A 463 -6.59 2.47 -14.48
CA ASN A 463 -7.23 1.31 -13.89
C ASN A 463 -7.59 1.60 -12.43
N TYR A 464 -8.89 1.69 -12.16
CA TYR A 464 -9.43 1.83 -10.80
C TYR A 464 -10.39 0.69 -10.47
N GLU A 465 -10.18 -0.49 -11.06
CA GLU A 465 -10.97 -1.68 -10.71
C GLU A 465 -10.43 -2.33 -9.43
N THR A 466 -10.77 -1.74 -8.29
CA THR A 466 -10.42 -2.29 -6.99
C THR A 466 -11.33 -3.46 -6.62
N ALA A 467 -10.77 -4.49 -6.01
CA ALA A 467 -11.51 -5.68 -5.59
C ALA A 467 -12.20 -5.48 -4.24
N LEU A 468 -13.03 -4.42 -4.12
CA LEU A 468 -13.66 -4.05 -2.85
C LEU A 468 -14.92 -4.84 -2.51
N GLY A 469 -15.84 -4.94 -3.46
CA GLY A 469 -17.20 -5.43 -3.15
C GLY A 469 -17.45 -6.90 -3.44
N THR A 470 -16.64 -7.54 -4.27
CA THR A 470 -16.94 -8.87 -4.81
C THR A 470 -15.83 -9.89 -4.62
N ALA A 471 -14.69 -9.49 -4.11
CA ALA A 471 -13.50 -10.31 -4.23
C ALA A 471 -12.53 -10.15 -3.06
N TRP A 472 -13.04 -10.20 -1.84
CA TRP A 472 -12.19 -10.36 -0.67
C TRP A 472 -11.14 -11.45 -0.90
N ASP A 473 -11.53 -12.52 -1.61
CA ASP A 473 -10.69 -13.68 -1.88
C ASP A 473 -10.11 -13.76 -3.30
N PHE A 474 -10.73 -13.12 -4.29
CA PHE A 474 -10.48 -13.45 -5.72
C PHE A 474 -10.02 -12.30 -6.60
N GLY A 475 -10.15 -11.05 -6.18
CA GLY A 475 -9.68 -9.90 -6.95
C GLY A 475 -8.16 -9.86 -7.09
N SER A 476 -7.70 -9.26 -8.17
CA SER A 476 -6.27 -9.08 -8.44
C SER A 476 -5.83 -7.62 -8.38
N ASN A 477 -6.79 -6.67 -8.43
CA ASN A 477 -6.52 -5.24 -8.61
C ASN A 477 -5.67 -4.95 -9.87
N THR A 478 -5.86 -5.76 -10.91
CA THR A 478 -5.21 -5.59 -12.21
C THR A 478 -6.19 -5.73 -13.36
N ARG A 479 -5.96 -4.94 -14.42
CA ARG A 479 -6.53 -5.20 -15.74
C ARG A 479 -5.44 -5.62 -16.71
N ASN A 480 -5.75 -6.55 -17.61
CA ASN A 480 -4.79 -7.07 -18.58
C ASN A 480 -5.00 -6.45 -19.96
N MET A 481 -3.90 -6.14 -20.63
CA MET A 481 -3.90 -5.64 -22.00
C MET A 481 -2.77 -6.31 -22.79
N THR A 482 -3.03 -6.70 -24.02
CA THR A 482 -2.01 -7.16 -24.96
C THR A 482 -1.45 -5.97 -25.74
N ILE A 483 -0.15 -5.98 -25.98
CA ILE A 483 0.55 -5.02 -26.82
C ILE A 483 1.23 -5.80 -27.94
N ALA A 484 0.92 -5.48 -29.20
CA ALA A 484 1.47 -6.13 -30.38
C ALA A 484 2.09 -5.10 -31.34
N VAL A 485 3.19 -5.48 -31.98
CA VAL A 485 3.91 -4.64 -32.95
C VAL A 485 3.87 -5.31 -34.32
N ASN A 486 3.58 -4.54 -35.36
CA ASN A 486 3.61 -4.96 -36.77
C ASN A 486 2.75 -6.19 -37.11
N GLY A 487 1.71 -6.47 -36.29
CA GLY A 487 0.80 -7.62 -36.50
C GLY A 487 1.36 -8.93 -35.96
N GLU A 488 2.46 -8.94 -35.21
CA GLU A 488 2.93 -10.10 -34.50
C GLU A 488 2.02 -10.46 -33.32
N GLN A 489 2.20 -11.64 -32.73
CA GLN A 489 1.47 -12.03 -31.54
C GLN A 489 1.86 -11.11 -30.37
N GLY A 490 0.87 -10.40 -29.80
CA GLY A 490 1.08 -9.51 -28.67
C GLY A 490 1.40 -10.25 -27.38
N LYS A 491 2.23 -9.65 -26.54
CA LYS A 491 2.44 -10.06 -25.14
C LYS A 491 1.38 -9.43 -24.24
N ARG A 492 1.00 -10.12 -23.18
CA ARG A 492 0.08 -9.66 -22.13
C ARG A 492 0.83 -8.89 -21.05
N TRP A 493 0.23 -7.80 -20.62
CA TRP A 493 0.70 -7.00 -19.49
C TRP A 493 -0.43 -6.82 -18.46
N ALA A 494 -0.12 -7.05 -17.17
CA ALA A 494 -1.03 -6.82 -16.06
C ALA A 494 -0.79 -5.42 -15.48
N PHE A 495 -1.73 -4.53 -15.72
CA PHE A 495 -1.67 -3.15 -15.26
C PHE A 495 -2.27 -3.04 -13.86
N PRO A 496 -1.52 -2.55 -12.86
CA PRO A 496 -2.00 -2.39 -11.48
C PRO A 496 -3.03 -1.26 -11.38
N ILE A 497 -3.45 -0.90 -10.17
CA ILE A 497 -4.21 0.32 -9.93
C ILE A 497 -3.35 1.53 -10.31
N SER A 498 -3.95 2.53 -10.95
CA SER A 498 -3.25 3.73 -11.42
C SER A 498 -3.35 4.93 -10.47
N GLY A 499 -4.42 4.98 -9.68
CA GLY A 499 -4.74 6.09 -8.79
C GLY A 499 -6.03 5.86 -8.04
N GLY A 500 -6.58 6.91 -7.46
CA GLY A 500 -7.78 6.86 -6.60
C GLY A 500 -9.12 6.90 -7.35
N ASP A 501 -9.11 7.03 -8.68
CA ASP A 501 -10.32 7.06 -9.50
C ASP A 501 -10.08 6.64 -10.96
N TRP A 502 -11.11 6.73 -11.79
CA TRP A 502 -11.07 6.44 -13.23
C TRP A 502 -10.50 7.56 -14.09
N TYR A 503 -9.88 8.59 -13.52
CA TYR A 503 -9.31 9.74 -14.24
C TYR A 503 -7.84 9.98 -13.89
N GLU A 504 -7.31 9.32 -12.86
CA GLU A 504 -5.93 9.42 -12.44
C GLU A 504 -5.02 8.46 -13.20
N THR A 505 -4.05 9.03 -13.92
CA THR A 505 -3.13 8.27 -14.79
C THR A 505 -1.99 7.64 -13.99
N GLY A 506 -1.77 6.34 -14.20
CA GLY A 506 -0.55 5.63 -13.85
C GLY A 506 0.33 5.39 -15.08
N ARG A 507 1.63 5.14 -14.86
CA ARG A 507 2.56 4.74 -15.92
C ARG A 507 3.17 3.39 -15.60
N LEU A 508 3.11 2.45 -16.55
CA LEU A 508 3.82 1.18 -16.49
C LEU A 508 4.87 1.11 -17.58
N MET A 509 6.12 0.85 -17.19
CA MET A 509 7.22 0.69 -18.13
C MET A 509 7.29 -0.76 -18.59
N VAL A 510 7.12 -1.00 -19.89
CA VAL A 510 7.06 -2.33 -20.49
C VAL A 510 8.06 -2.44 -21.64
N GLU A 511 8.71 -3.59 -21.78
CA GLU A 511 9.63 -3.87 -22.88
C GLU A 511 8.91 -4.68 -23.96
N VAL A 512 8.82 -4.13 -25.16
CA VAL A 512 8.05 -4.70 -26.26
C VAL A 512 8.95 -4.96 -27.46
N ASP A 513 8.93 -6.19 -27.96
CA ASP A 513 9.68 -6.67 -29.13
C ASP A 513 8.99 -6.34 -30.46
N GLY A 514 9.66 -6.57 -31.59
CA GLY A 514 9.05 -6.57 -32.92
C GLY A 514 9.17 -5.26 -33.67
N PHE A 515 9.86 -4.25 -33.13
CA PHE A 515 10.09 -2.98 -33.85
C PHE A 515 11.14 -3.13 -34.96
N VAL A 516 10.85 -2.49 -36.10
CA VAL A 516 11.79 -2.30 -37.21
C VAL A 516 12.20 -0.83 -37.30
N ALA A 517 13.35 -0.52 -37.83
CA ALA A 517 13.77 0.86 -38.05
C ALA A 517 12.79 1.60 -39.00
N GLY A 518 12.38 2.81 -38.63
CA GLY A 518 11.34 3.57 -39.32
C GLY A 518 9.97 3.41 -38.71
N GLU A 519 8.92 3.42 -39.54
CA GLU A 519 7.53 3.41 -39.08
C GLU A 519 7.04 2.00 -38.70
N ASN A 520 6.34 1.90 -37.59
CA ASN A 520 5.76 0.67 -37.05
C ASN A 520 4.27 0.87 -36.76
N LYS A 521 3.57 -0.25 -36.62
CA LYS A 521 2.19 -0.30 -36.13
C LYS A 521 2.20 -0.91 -34.72
N VAL A 522 1.62 -0.19 -33.76
CA VAL A 522 1.46 -0.68 -32.37
C VAL A 522 -0.02 -0.81 -32.07
N SER A 523 -0.45 -1.94 -31.55
CA SER A 523 -1.85 -2.19 -31.20
C SER A 523 -2.00 -2.67 -29.77
N PHE A 524 -3.07 -2.17 -29.14
CA PHE A 524 -3.47 -2.50 -27.79
C PHE A 524 -4.85 -3.16 -27.84
N ALA A 525 -5.04 -4.25 -27.09
CA ALA A 525 -6.32 -4.97 -27.03
C ALA A 525 -6.53 -5.62 -25.67
N ALA A 526 -7.80 -5.86 -25.32
CA ALA A 526 -8.15 -6.59 -24.11
C ALA A 526 -7.72 -8.06 -24.15
N VAL A 527 -7.65 -8.70 -23.00
CA VAL A 527 -7.32 -10.12 -22.84
C VAL A 527 -8.59 -10.90 -22.50
N GLY A 528 -8.94 -11.86 -23.35
CA GLY A 528 -10.15 -12.67 -23.17
C GLY A 528 -11.42 -11.82 -23.21
N ASN A 529 -12.34 -12.04 -22.26
CA ASN A 529 -13.62 -11.32 -22.18
C ASN A 529 -13.61 -10.18 -21.14
N ALA A 530 -12.46 -9.89 -20.53
CA ALA A 530 -12.33 -8.80 -19.55
C ALA A 530 -12.06 -7.47 -20.25
N PHE A 531 -12.34 -6.37 -19.58
CA PHE A 531 -11.89 -5.04 -20.03
C PHE A 531 -10.39 -4.87 -19.81
N ALA A 532 -9.71 -4.25 -20.77
CA ALA A 532 -8.38 -3.69 -20.56
C ALA A 532 -8.45 -2.43 -19.69
N PRO A 533 -7.32 -1.93 -19.13
CA PRO A 533 -7.28 -0.58 -18.59
C PRO A 533 -7.60 0.44 -19.68
N ASP A 534 -8.10 1.62 -19.30
CA ASP A 534 -8.24 2.73 -20.23
C ASP A 534 -6.85 3.21 -20.65
N LEU A 535 -6.69 3.63 -21.90
CA LEU A 535 -5.42 4.04 -22.47
C LEU A 535 -5.38 5.56 -22.69
N VAL A 536 -4.44 6.24 -22.04
CA VAL A 536 -4.15 7.67 -22.25
C VAL A 536 -3.18 7.85 -23.42
N GLY A 537 -2.13 7.03 -23.47
CA GLY A 537 -1.12 7.03 -24.51
C GLY A 537 0.11 6.23 -24.12
N PHE A 538 1.16 6.40 -24.86
CA PHE A 538 2.47 5.85 -24.48
C PHE A 538 3.62 6.70 -25.00
N GLU A 539 4.70 6.68 -24.26
CA GLU A 539 6.01 7.21 -24.66
C GLU A 539 6.90 6.06 -25.07
N ILE A 540 7.66 6.22 -26.15
CA ILE A 540 8.63 5.23 -26.63
C ILE A 540 10.05 5.74 -26.39
N PHE A 541 10.93 4.84 -25.95
CA PHE A 541 12.33 5.13 -25.64
C PHE A 541 13.26 4.29 -26.52
N GLU A 542 14.40 4.91 -26.94
CA GLU A 542 15.43 4.29 -27.76
C GLU A 542 16.50 3.57 -26.93
#